data_1125c61874970380aaa54942db6e8637
#
_entry.id   1125c61874970380aaa54942db6e8637
#
_cell.length_a   1.000
_cell.length_b   1.000
_cell.length_c   1.000
_cell.angle_alpha   90.00
_cell.angle_beta   90.00
_cell.angle_gamma   90.00
#
_symmetry.space_group_name_H-M   'P 1'
#
loop_
_entity.id
_entity.type
_entity.pdbx_description
1 polymer ?
#
loop_
_entity_poly.entity_id
_entity_poly.type
_entity_poly.pdbx_seq_one_letter_code
_entity_poly.pdbx_strand_id
1 'polypeptide(L)'
;MIISNITGKRVWCNTTEEKILTTWSENKSAKISKRDIVNAGDAEKIYTLWNTNLVSENLETGEVKINITGNDDMVDLYCRQGRIKDVIMTQTTKRRLNAFLDYYGFDSLEVHNSMKEVCVKYHGKELKVSSDSWYKLDFTTKELVKC
;
A
#
# COMPACT_ATOMS: atom_id res chain seq x y z
N MET A 1 -16.82 4.02 3.00
CA MET A 1 -16.64 4.73 1.71
C MET A 1 -16.25 6.18 1.98
N ILE A 2 -15.31 6.70 1.24
CA ILE A 2 -14.80 8.06 1.37
C ILE A 2 -14.69 8.68 -0.03
N ILE A 3 -14.77 10.01 -0.11
CA ILE A 3 -14.51 10.73 -1.35
C ILE A 3 -13.05 11.18 -1.33
N SER A 4 -12.27 10.78 -2.35
CA SER A 4 -10.90 11.23 -2.48
C SER A 4 -10.84 12.73 -2.78
N ASN A 5 -10.04 13.47 -2.02
CA ASN A 5 -9.79 14.89 -2.30
C ASN A 5 -8.76 15.07 -3.44
N ILE A 6 -8.17 14.00 -3.93
CA ILE A 6 -7.26 14.02 -5.08
C ILE A 6 -8.04 13.87 -6.38
N THR A 7 -8.96 12.89 -6.46
CA THR A 7 -9.69 12.56 -7.69
C THR A 7 -11.12 13.09 -7.72
N GLY A 8 -11.70 13.42 -6.57
CA GLY A 8 -13.11 13.74 -6.42
C GLY A 8 -14.03 12.53 -6.54
N LYS A 9 -13.47 11.33 -6.65
CA LYS A 9 -14.24 10.09 -6.82
C LYS A 9 -14.36 9.30 -5.51
N ARG A 10 -15.34 8.40 -5.48
CA ARG A 10 -15.57 7.52 -4.35
C ARG A 10 -14.45 6.47 -4.26
N VAL A 11 -13.98 6.24 -3.03
CA VAL A 11 -13.05 5.15 -2.70
C VAL A 11 -13.82 4.14 -1.85
N TRP A 12 -13.99 2.95 -2.37
CA TRP A 12 -14.67 1.86 -1.67
C TRP A 12 -13.67 1.14 -0.78
N CYS A 13 -13.87 1.22 0.52
CA CYS A 13 -12.95 0.70 1.51
C CYS A 13 -13.70 0.33 2.80
N ASN A 14 -13.07 -0.50 3.64
CA ASN A 14 -13.64 -0.86 4.92
C ASN A 14 -13.50 0.29 5.94
N THR A 15 -14.06 0.12 7.13
CA THR A 15 -14.05 1.15 8.18
C THR A 15 -12.64 1.56 8.59
N THR A 16 -11.72 0.59 8.71
CA THR A 16 -10.33 0.87 9.08
C THR A 16 -9.62 1.67 7.99
N GLU A 17 -9.78 1.29 6.73
CA GLU A 17 -9.19 1.98 5.58
C GLU A 17 -9.76 3.39 5.44
N GLU A 18 -11.05 3.57 5.69
CA GLU A 18 -11.67 4.89 5.69
C GLU A 18 -11.04 5.82 6.73
N LYS A 19 -10.80 5.32 7.94
CA LYS A 19 -10.11 6.09 8.98
C LYS A 19 -8.68 6.44 8.61
N ILE A 20 -7.96 5.49 8.02
CA ILE A 20 -6.59 5.70 7.55
C ILE A 20 -6.56 6.82 6.50
N LEU A 21 -7.40 6.71 5.47
CA LEU A 21 -7.42 7.68 4.36
C LEU A 21 -7.92 9.05 4.81
N THR A 22 -8.88 9.12 5.71
CA THR A 22 -9.34 10.38 6.28
C THR A 22 -8.23 11.09 7.04
N THR A 23 -7.53 10.36 7.91
CA THR A 23 -6.38 10.88 8.66
C THR A 23 -5.27 11.33 7.72
N TRP A 24 -4.99 10.53 6.71
CA TRP A 24 -4.00 10.82 5.66
C TRP A 24 -4.33 12.11 4.91
N SER A 25 -5.57 12.25 4.46
CA SER A 25 -6.02 13.42 3.70
C SER A 25 -5.97 14.72 4.50
N GLU A 26 -6.10 14.63 5.81
CA GLU A 26 -6.06 15.78 6.72
C GLU A 26 -4.64 16.11 7.20
N ASN A 27 -3.62 15.39 6.75
CA ASN A 27 -2.23 15.53 7.18
C ASN A 27 -2.08 15.45 8.71
N LYS A 28 -2.79 14.50 9.31
CA LYS A 28 -2.75 14.28 10.77
C LYS A 28 -2.04 12.98 11.10
N SER A 29 -1.48 12.92 12.30
CA SER A 29 -0.89 11.71 12.85
C SER A 29 -1.90 11.01 13.74
N ALA A 30 -2.04 9.68 13.58
CA ALA A 30 -2.92 8.89 14.44
C ALA A 30 -2.52 7.41 14.43
N LYS A 31 -2.74 6.75 15.56
CA LYS A 31 -2.71 5.31 15.65
C LYS A 31 -4.14 4.81 15.42
N ILE A 32 -4.41 4.32 14.23
CA ILE A 32 -5.76 3.88 13.82
C ILE A 32 -6.13 2.56 14.50
N SER A 33 -5.16 1.64 14.57
CA SER A 33 -5.31 0.34 15.20
C SER A 33 -3.97 -0.12 15.76
N LYS A 34 -3.90 -1.32 16.33
CA LYS A 34 -2.63 -1.90 16.81
C LYS A 34 -1.58 -2.01 15.73
N ARG A 35 -2.01 -2.14 14.47
CA ARG A 35 -1.15 -2.38 13.31
C ARG A 35 -1.07 -1.20 12.34
N ASP A 36 -2.06 -0.31 12.35
CA ASP A 36 -2.18 0.77 11.37
C ASP A 36 -1.85 2.12 12.00
N ILE A 37 -0.80 2.76 11.51
CA ILE A 37 -0.32 4.04 12.05
C ILE A 37 -0.09 5.02 10.90
N VAL A 38 -0.56 6.24 11.05
CA VAL A 38 -0.26 7.35 10.14
C VAL A 38 0.60 8.37 10.90
N ASN A 39 1.75 8.70 10.35
CA ASN A 39 2.62 9.74 10.86
C ASN A 39 2.74 10.85 9.81
N ALA A 40 2.27 12.04 10.16
CA ALA A 40 2.37 13.22 9.30
C ALA A 40 3.35 14.21 9.93
N GLY A 41 4.48 14.41 9.27
CA GLY A 41 5.47 15.42 9.64
C GLY A 41 5.36 16.66 8.76
N ASP A 42 6.35 17.57 8.85
CA ASP A 42 6.38 18.80 8.07
C ASP A 42 6.81 18.54 6.62
N ALA A 43 7.72 17.58 6.40
CA ALA A 43 8.30 17.27 5.09
C ALA A 43 7.65 16.07 4.39
N GLU A 44 7.14 15.12 5.16
CA GLU A 44 6.54 13.89 4.61
C GLU A 44 5.50 13.30 5.56
N LYS A 45 4.62 12.47 4.99
CA LYS A 45 3.74 11.62 5.76
C LYS A 45 3.92 10.17 5.35
N ILE A 46 3.79 9.26 6.32
CA ILE A 46 4.06 7.83 6.17
C ILE A 46 2.93 7.03 6.79
N TYR A 47 2.44 6.04 6.05
CA TYR A 47 1.56 5.01 6.58
C TYR A 47 2.36 3.75 6.88
N THR A 48 2.21 3.22 8.08
CA THR A 48 2.91 2.04 8.57
C THR A 48 1.92 0.95 8.95
N LEU A 49 2.16 -0.27 8.48
CA LEU A 49 1.41 -1.46 8.84
C LEU A 49 2.37 -2.47 9.46
N TRP A 50 2.10 -2.88 10.72
CA TRP A 50 2.98 -3.82 11.45
C TRP A 50 4.46 -3.42 11.39
N ASN A 51 4.76 -2.17 11.72
CA ASN A 51 6.13 -1.61 11.71
C ASN A 51 6.79 -1.55 10.32
N THR A 52 6.06 -1.82 9.26
CA THR A 52 6.58 -1.71 7.89
C THR A 52 5.98 -0.48 7.22
N ASN A 53 6.82 0.42 6.72
CA ASN A 53 6.38 1.58 5.99
C ASN A 53 5.85 1.15 4.62
N LEU A 54 4.59 1.44 4.33
CA LEU A 54 3.94 1.01 3.08
C LEU A 54 3.69 2.14 2.10
N VAL A 55 3.40 3.33 2.58
CA VAL A 55 3.09 4.48 1.72
C VAL A 55 3.79 5.71 2.28
N SER A 56 4.39 6.50 1.40
CA SER A 56 4.97 7.78 1.77
C SER A 56 4.58 8.85 0.77
N GLU A 57 4.40 10.07 1.25
CA GLU A 57 4.20 11.23 0.40
C GLU A 57 5.15 12.34 0.84
N ASN A 58 5.92 12.86 -0.12
CA ASN A 58 6.74 14.04 0.11
C ASN A 58 5.83 15.26 -0.01
N LEU A 59 5.66 15.99 1.11
CA LEU A 59 4.74 17.12 1.17
C LEU A 59 5.25 18.36 0.41
N GLU A 60 6.55 18.43 0.13
CA GLU A 60 7.13 19.53 -0.64
C GLU A 60 6.97 19.31 -2.15
N THR A 61 7.19 18.09 -2.62
CA THR A 61 7.16 17.76 -4.05
C THR A 61 5.86 17.10 -4.51
N GLY A 62 5.08 16.54 -3.59
CA GLY A 62 3.89 15.76 -3.91
C GLY A 62 4.21 14.33 -4.38
N GLU A 63 5.48 13.90 -4.36
CA GLU A 63 5.87 12.57 -4.77
C GLU A 63 5.32 11.52 -3.82
N VAL A 64 4.60 10.53 -4.36
CA VAL A 64 4.02 9.43 -3.60
C VAL A 64 4.71 8.13 -3.98
N LYS A 65 5.08 7.35 -2.97
CA LYS A 65 5.69 6.03 -3.15
C LYS A 65 4.94 4.98 -2.36
N ILE A 66 4.86 3.79 -2.92
CA ILE A 66 4.32 2.62 -2.22
C ILE A 66 5.37 1.52 -2.14
N ASN A 67 5.34 0.77 -1.05
CA ASN A 67 6.23 -0.36 -0.82
C ASN A 67 5.47 -1.66 -1.07
N ILE A 68 5.75 -2.30 -2.19
CA ILE A 68 5.18 -3.61 -2.50
C ILE A 68 6.13 -4.65 -1.93
N THR A 69 5.97 -4.94 -0.65
CA THR A 69 6.88 -5.80 0.09
C THR A 69 6.15 -6.97 0.76
N GLY A 70 6.88 -8.07 0.91
CA GLY A 70 6.44 -9.21 1.69
C GLY A 70 7.00 -9.25 3.10
N ASN A 71 7.54 -8.15 3.58
CA ASN A 71 8.15 -8.08 4.91
C ASN A 71 7.09 -7.94 6.00
N ASP A 72 6.29 -8.98 6.19
CA ASP A 72 5.16 -9.07 7.11
C ASP A 72 5.31 -10.38 7.89
N ASP A 73 5.17 -10.35 9.20
CA ASP A 73 5.32 -11.51 10.08
C ASP A 73 4.42 -12.70 9.67
N MET A 74 3.22 -12.41 9.18
CA MET A 74 2.30 -13.45 8.70
C MET A 74 2.80 -14.10 7.40
N VAL A 75 3.46 -13.33 6.55
CA VAL A 75 4.09 -13.84 5.34
C VAL A 75 5.20 -14.83 5.72
N ASP A 76 6.07 -14.45 6.65
CA ASP A 76 7.12 -15.34 7.16
C ASP A 76 6.55 -16.62 7.74
N LEU A 77 5.48 -16.53 8.51
CA LEU A 77 4.83 -17.67 9.11
C LEU A 77 4.30 -18.63 8.03
N TYR A 78 3.63 -18.11 7.00
CA TYR A 78 3.11 -18.93 5.91
C TYR A 78 4.23 -19.60 5.10
N CYS A 79 5.34 -18.92 4.87
CA CYS A 79 6.51 -19.48 4.22
C CYS A 79 7.10 -20.62 5.03
N ARG A 80 7.24 -20.44 6.35
CA ARG A 80 7.78 -21.49 7.24
C ARG A 80 6.88 -22.72 7.32
N GLN A 81 5.57 -22.54 7.16
CA GLN A 81 4.61 -23.66 7.13
C GLN A 81 4.55 -24.34 5.77
N GLY A 82 5.32 -23.89 4.78
CA GLY A 82 5.30 -24.45 3.43
C GLY A 82 3.99 -24.21 2.67
N ARG A 83 3.14 -23.30 3.16
CA ARG A 83 1.84 -23.00 2.55
C ARG A 83 1.97 -22.12 1.32
N ILE A 84 3.00 -21.29 1.28
CA ILE A 84 3.30 -20.37 0.20
C ILE A 84 4.79 -20.37 -0.07
N LYS A 85 5.19 -20.44 -1.34
CA LYS A 85 6.60 -20.57 -1.70
C LYS A 85 7.34 -19.25 -1.67
N ASP A 86 6.78 -18.21 -2.31
CA ASP A 86 7.36 -16.88 -2.37
C ASP A 86 6.24 -15.88 -2.05
N VAL A 87 6.04 -15.60 -0.78
CA VAL A 87 4.99 -14.68 -0.38
C VAL A 87 5.51 -13.27 -0.43
N ILE A 88 4.75 -12.43 -1.08
CA ILE A 88 5.07 -11.03 -1.24
C ILE A 88 4.26 -10.19 -0.27
N MET A 89 3.00 -10.53 -0.07
CA MET A 89 2.17 -9.79 0.88
C MET A 89 0.95 -10.59 1.34
N THR A 90 0.42 -10.22 2.52
CA THR A 90 -0.83 -10.74 3.01
C THR A 90 -2.02 -10.02 2.37
N GLN A 91 -3.20 -10.58 2.57
CA GLN A 91 -4.44 -9.96 2.09
C GLN A 91 -4.68 -8.57 2.70
N THR A 92 -4.29 -8.37 3.96
CA THR A 92 -4.41 -7.06 4.61
C THR A 92 -3.50 -6.03 3.94
N THR A 93 -2.24 -6.36 3.70
CA THR A 93 -1.30 -5.48 3.01
C THR A 93 -1.81 -5.10 1.63
N LYS A 94 -2.28 -6.09 0.86
CA LYS A 94 -2.87 -5.87 -0.45
C LYS A 94 -4.03 -4.87 -0.39
N ARG A 95 -4.97 -5.07 0.53
CA ARG A 95 -6.14 -4.19 0.67
C ARG A 95 -5.75 -2.78 1.04
N ARG A 96 -4.77 -2.60 1.94
CA ARG A 96 -4.28 -1.28 2.32
C ARG A 96 -3.65 -0.55 1.13
N LEU A 97 -2.76 -1.23 0.40
CA LEU A 97 -2.13 -0.65 -0.79
C LEU A 97 -3.15 -0.29 -1.86
N ASN A 98 -4.13 -1.16 -2.11
CA ASN A 98 -5.16 -0.89 -3.10
C ASN A 98 -6.09 0.27 -2.69
N ALA A 99 -6.35 0.43 -1.40
CA ALA A 99 -7.10 1.59 -0.92
C ALA A 99 -6.36 2.90 -1.21
N PHE A 100 -5.03 2.94 -0.98
CA PHE A 100 -4.22 4.10 -1.32
C PHE A 100 -4.14 4.34 -2.83
N LEU A 101 -3.96 3.29 -3.62
CA LEU A 101 -3.94 3.40 -5.07
C LEU A 101 -5.24 3.99 -5.60
N ASP A 102 -6.38 3.49 -5.13
CA ASP A 102 -7.68 4.01 -5.49
C ASP A 102 -7.84 5.48 -5.07
N TYR A 103 -7.38 5.82 -3.86
CA TYR A 103 -7.39 7.18 -3.35
C TYR A 103 -6.65 8.16 -4.28
N TYR A 104 -5.53 7.74 -4.86
CA TYR A 104 -4.74 8.55 -5.79
C TYR A 104 -5.18 8.43 -7.25
N GLY A 105 -6.19 7.61 -7.55
CA GLY A 105 -6.72 7.43 -8.91
C GLY A 105 -5.94 6.44 -9.76
N PHE A 106 -5.26 5.49 -9.12
CA PHE A 106 -4.54 4.40 -9.77
C PHE A 106 -5.37 3.12 -9.71
N ASP A 107 -5.12 2.22 -10.65
CA ASP A 107 -5.77 0.90 -10.63
C ASP A 107 -5.20 0.02 -9.52
N SER A 108 -5.96 -0.99 -9.13
CA SER A 108 -5.56 -1.92 -8.08
C SER A 108 -4.49 -2.90 -8.55
N LEU A 109 -3.63 -3.29 -7.61
CA LEU A 109 -2.70 -4.40 -7.81
C LEU A 109 -3.45 -5.72 -7.90
N GLU A 110 -3.01 -6.58 -8.80
CA GLU A 110 -3.45 -7.95 -8.86
C GLU A 110 -2.46 -8.82 -8.09
N VAL A 111 -2.94 -9.46 -7.04
CA VAL A 111 -2.13 -10.36 -6.22
C VAL A 111 -2.79 -11.73 -6.21
N HIS A 112 -2.07 -12.71 -6.70
CA HIS A 112 -2.51 -14.10 -6.73
C HIS A 112 -1.71 -14.89 -5.71
N ASN A 113 -2.37 -15.19 -4.57
CA ASN A 113 -1.80 -16.06 -3.55
C ASN A 113 -2.22 -17.49 -3.83
N SER A 114 -1.26 -18.33 -4.20
CA SER A 114 -1.47 -19.77 -4.27
C SER A 114 -0.56 -20.46 -3.26
N MET A 115 -0.76 -21.75 -3.04
CA MET A 115 0.10 -22.52 -2.14
C MET A 115 1.56 -22.66 -2.64
N LYS A 116 1.85 -22.28 -3.88
CA LYS A 116 3.15 -22.48 -4.51
C LYS A 116 3.84 -21.19 -4.94
N GLU A 117 3.09 -20.12 -5.23
CA GLU A 117 3.68 -18.89 -5.73
C GLU A 117 2.77 -17.69 -5.44
N VAL A 118 3.36 -16.51 -5.40
CA VAL A 118 2.66 -15.23 -5.32
C VAL A 118 3.14 -14.36 -6.47
N CYS A 119 2.19 -13.85 -7.25
CA CYS A 119 2.47 -12.91 -8.33
C CYS A 119 1.82 -11.57 -8.01
N VAL A 120 2.57 -10.51 -8.17
CA VAL A 120 2.04 -9.14 -8.09
C VAL A 120 2.11 -8.54 -9.48
N LYS A 121 0.97 -8.06 -9.94
CA LYS A 121 0.84 -7.45 -11.27
C LYS A 121 0.15 -6.09 -11.18
N TYR A 122 0.54 -5.21 -12.06
CA TYR A 122 -0.13 -3.94 -12.29
C TYR A 122 -0.27 -3.73 -13.79
N HIS A 123 -1.50 -3.56 -14.27
CA HIS A 123 -1.83 -3.49 -15.72
C HIS A 123 -1.28 -4.69 -16.51
N GLY A 124 -1.38 -5.88 -15.94
CA GLY A 124 -0.89 -7.11 -16.57
C GLY A 124 0.63 -7.28 -16.58
N LYS A 125 1.39 -6.29 -16.11
CA LYS A 125 2.85 -6.37 -15.99
C LYS A 125 3.22 -6.99 -14.65
N GLU A 126 4.11 -7.98 -14.68
CA GLU A 126 4.63 -8.57 -13.46
C GLU A 126 5.59 -7.62 -12.77
N LEU A 127 5.36 -7.36 -11.48
CA LEU A 127 6.25 -6.56 -10.66
C LEU A 127 7.16 -7.48 -9.87
N LYS A 128 8.47 -7.30 -10.05
CA LYS A 128 9.47 -8.02 -9.26
C LYS A 128 9.56 -7.41 -7.89
N VAL A 129 9.31 -8.21 -6.87
CA VAL A 129 9.25 -7.77 -5.48
C VAL A 129 10.38 -8.38 -4.68
N SER A 130 10.99 -7.59 -3.85
CA SER A 130 11.99 -8.01 -2.86
C SER A 130 11.59 -7.46 -1.50
N SER A 131 12.45 -7.63 -0.48
CA SER A 131 12.17 -7.15 0.88
C SER A 131 11.88 -5.65 0.97
N ASP A 132 12.39 -4.85 0.03
CA ASP A 132 12.16 -3.40 -0.02
C ASP A 132 11.94 -2.98 -1.47
N SER A 133 10.71 -3.17 -1.93
CA SER A 133 10.35 -2.84 -3.32
C SER A 133 9.45 -1.60 -3.36
N TRP A 134 10.09 -0.45 -3.39
CA TRP A 134 9.40 0.83 -3.49
C TRP A 134 9.13 1.20 -4.94
N TYR A 135 7.92 1.69 -5.18
CA TYR A 135 7.46 2.17 -6.48
C TYR A 135 6.90 3.57 -6.34
N LYS A 136 7.32 4.45 -7.23
CA LYS A 136 6.78 5.81 -7.32
C LYS A 136 5.51 5.80 -8.17
N LEU A 137 4.52 6.56 -7.77
CA LEU A 137 3.30 6.76 -8.53
C LEU A 137 3.53 7.85 -9.58
N ASP A 138 3.54 7.47 -10.86
CA ASP A 138 3.61 8.43 -11.96
C ASP A 138 2.19 8.91 -12.30
N PHE A 139 1.85 10.11 -11.87
CA PHE A 139 0.51 10.66 -12.07
C PHE A 139 0.20 11.02 -13.52
N THR A 140 1.21 11.17 -14.35
CA THR A 140 1.04 11.47 -15.78
C THR A 140 0.64 10.21 -16.55
N THR A 141 1.37 9.12 -16.37
CA THR A 141 1.14 7.86 -17.08
C THR A 141 0.20 6.91 -16.34
N LYS A 142 -0.07 7.16 -15.05
CA LYS A 142 -0.79 6.26 -14.15
C LYS A 142 -0.09 4.91 -13.97
N GLU A 143 1.21 4.89 -14.09
CA GLU A 143 2.02 3.68 -13.91
C GLU A 143 2.84 3.73 -12.62
N LEU A 144 3.26 2.56 -12.16
CA LEU A 144 4.16 2.39 -11.02
C LEU A 144 5.58 2.26 -11.57
N VAL A 145 6.47 3.13 -11.09
CA VAL A 145 7.86 3.18 -11.53
C VAL A 145 8.77 2.75 -10.39
N LYS A 146 9.55 1.71 -10.60
CA LYS A 146 10.46 1.22 -9.57
C LYS A 146 11.50 2.28 -9.19
N CYS A 147 11.66 2.49 -7.90
CA CYS A 147 12.65 3.42 -7.36
C CYS A 147 14.07 2.84 -7.44
#